data_cb02196b24bba807e5eaa5685b315413
#
_entry.id   cb02196b24bba807e5eaa5685b315413
#
_cell.length_a   1.000
_cell.length_b   1.000
_cell.length_c   1.000
_cell.angle_alpha   90.00
_cell.angle_beta   90.00
_cell.angle_gamma   90.00
#
_symmetry.space_group_name_H-M   'P 1'
#
loop_
_entity.id
_entity.type
_entity.pdbx_description
1 polymer ?
#
loop_
_entity_poly.entity_id
_entity_poly.type
_entity_poly.pdbx_seq_one_letter_code
_entity_poly.pdbx_strand_id
1 'polypeptide(L)'
;MEILPDETVRFVRAVAPDPDEIQDEMADYADETGFPTVGHEVGATLRAVARMVDAERVFEFGSGYGYSAYWFAEALPENGEIVLTEHDEDELEMAREYMDRGGFDGLARYEAGDALDAIERYDGPFDVVLIDHQKHRYREAFDAVHEKVPPGGVVVADNAVKAGVIQTEKLLTILEGDDPGDVNGHTRGIADYLQAVRDDPDFETVVLPLGEGIAVSYRTA
;
A
#
# COMPACT_ATOMS: atom_id res chain seq x y z
N MET A 1 1.75 17.16 5.92
CA MET A 1 1.41 17.38 7.38
C MET A 1 0.90 16.03 7.87
N GLU A 2 1.65 15.40 8.74
CA GLU A 2 1.31 14.08 9.28
C GLU A 2 -0.03 14.08 10.04
N ILE A 3 -0.68 12.92 10.13
CA ILE A 3 -1.95 12.76 10.86
C ILE A 3 -1.67 12.78 12.36
N LEU A 4 -0.59 12.13 12.79
CA LEU A 4 -0.17 12.04 14.18
C LEU A 4 0.74 13.20 14.57
N PRO A 5 0.73 13.62 15.83
CA PRO A 5 1.74 14.56 16.36
C PRO A 5 3.16 13.99 16.26
N ASP A 6 4.15 14.84 15.98
CA ASP A 6 5.58 14.47 15.84
C ASP A 6 6.10 13.59 17.00
N GLU A 7 5.67 13.87 18.24
CA GLU A 7 6.07 13.08 19.41
C GLU A 7 5.54 11.64 19.31
N THR A 8 4.32 11.46 18.80
CA THR A 8 3.72 10.14 18.61
C THR A 8 4.41 9.38 17.48
N VAL A 9 4.71 10.04 16.36
CA VAL A 9 5.47 9.45 15.25
C VAL A 9 6.84 8.98 15.74
N ARG A 10 7.57 9.84 16.48
CA ARG A 10 8.87 9.48 17.07
C ARG A 10 8.76 8.29 18.02
N PHE A 11 7.70 8.21 18.80
CA PHE A 11 7.47 7.08 19.70
C PHE A 11 7.23 5.79 18.91
N VAL A 12 6.39 5.83 17.85
CA VAL A 12 6.12 4.66 17.00
C VAL A 12 7.41 4.18 16.34
N ARG A 13 8.20 5.09 15.75
CA ARG A 13 9.49 4.78 15.13
C ARG A 13 10.50 4.19 16.11
N ALA A 14 10.53 4.69 17.35
CA ALA A 14 11.45 4.21 18.39
C ALA A 14 11.15 2.77 18.88
N VAL A 15 9.96 2.23 18.58
CA VAL A 15 9.55 0.86 18.92
C VAL A 15 9.53 -0.04 17.69
N ALA A 16 9.36 0.54 16.50
CA ALA A 16 9.41 -0.19 15.24
C ALA A 16 10.78 -0.85 15.04
N PRO A 17 10.85 -1.93 14.25
CA PRO A 17 12.14 -2.50 13.85
C PRO A 17 12.96 -1.45 13.08
N ASP A 18 14.27 -1.40 13.36
CA ASP A 18 15.19 -0.53 12.63
C ASP A 18 15.21 -0.94 11.14
N PRO A 19 15.25 0.03 10.21
CA PRO A 19 15.51 -0.24 8.81
C PRO A 19 16.94 -0.78 8.62
N ASP A 20 17.19 -1.50 7.54
CA ASP A 20 18.55 -1.86 7.14
C ASP A 20 19.21 -0.71 6.34
N GLU A 21 20.50 -0.90 5.98
CA GLU A 21 21.28 0.12 5.26
C GLU A 21 20.67 0.47 3.88
N ILE A 22 19.99 -0.47 3.24
CA ILE A 22 19.35 -0.26 1.93
C ILE A 22 18.05 0.53 2.11
N GLN A 23 17.25 0.19 3.11
CA GLN A 23 16.02 0.94 3.43
C GLN A 23 16.33 2.39 3.84
N ASP A 24 17.42 2.60 4.59
CA ASP A 24 17.90 3.95 4.92
C ASP A 24 18.30 4.73 3.65
N GLU A 25 19.05 4.11 2.72
CA GLU A 25 19.40 4.72 1.43
C GLU A 25 18.15 5.04 0.58
N MET A 26 17.17 4.15 0.55
CA MET A 26 15.90 4.38 -0.13
C MET A 26 15.13 5.56 0.47
N ALA A 27 15.13 5.69 1.80
CA ALA A 27 14.50 6.81 2.49
C ALA A 27 15.23 8.13 2.24
N ASP A 28 16.57 8.12 2.25
CA ASP A 28 17.41 9.28 1.93
C ASP A 28 17.15 9.76 0.48
N TYR A 29 17.04 8.83 -0.48
CA TYR A 29 16.67 9.16 -1.86
C TYR A 29 15.30 9.84 -1.94
N ALA A 30 14.29 9.35 -1.20
CA ALA A 30 12.98 9.97 -1.15
C ALA A 30 13.04 11.41 -0.58
N ASP A 31 13.80 11.61 0.49
CA ASP A 31 13.95 12.91 1.13
C ASP A 31 14.69 13.92 0.21
N GLU A 32 15.71 13.47 -0.50
CA GLU A 32 16.50 14.31 -1.43
C GLU A 32 15.72 14.70 -2.69
N THR A 33 14.91 13.79 -3.22
CA THR A 33 14.17 14.00 -4.49
C THR A 33 12.74 14.51 -4.27
N GLY A 34 12.20 14.36 -3.05
CA GLY A 34 10.80 14.63 -2.73
C GLY A 34 9.87 13.54 -3.27
N PHE A 35 10.39 12.32 -3.50
CA PHE A 35 9.58 11.20 -3.93
C PHE A 35 8.66 10.73 -2.79
N PRO A 36 7.35 10.54 -3.03
CA PRO A 36 6.44 10.07 -1.99
C PRO A 36 6.67 8.59 -1.69
N THR A 37 6.88 8.26 -0.43
CA THR A 37 6.93 6.87 0.06
C THR A 37 5.93 6.67 1.18
N VAL A 38 5.60 5.42 1.48
CA VAL A 38 4.74 5.08 2.62
C VAL A 38 5.39 5.45 3.97
N GLY A 39 6.71 5.62 4.02
CA GLY A 39 7.49 5.94 5.22
C GLY A 39 7.74 4.71 6.12
N HIS A 40 8.63 4.90 7.11
CA HIS A 40 9.12 3.83 7.95
C HIS A 40 8.00 3.13 8.77
N GLU A 41 7.15 3.89 9.44
CA GLU A 41 6.10 3.34 10.30
C GLU A 41 5.05 2.53 9.52
N VAL A 42 4.74 2.94 8.31
CA VAL A 42 3.84 2.20 7.42
C VAL A 42 4.57 0.98 6.86
N GLY A 43 5.81 1.12 6.37
CA GLY A 43 6.62 0.00 5.90
C GLY A 43 6.78 -1.10 6.94
N ALA A 44 7.14 -0.74 8.18
CA ALA A 44 7.20 -1.68 9.30
C ALA A 44 5.85 -2.36 9.59
N THR A 45 4.73 -1.63 9.42
CA THR A 45 3.38 -2.18 9.56
C THR A 45 3.05 -3.14 8.43
N LEU A 46 3.37 -2.83 7.19
CA LEU A 46 3.19 -3.73 6.04
C LEU A 46 3.94 -5.05 6.24
N ARG A 47 5.20 -4.99 6.69
CA ARG A 47 5.97 -6.18 7.07
C ARG A 47 5.30 -6.99 8.18
N ALA A 48 4.79 -6.32 9.21
CA ALA A 48 4.10 -6.98 10.30
C ALA A 48 2.80 -7.64 9.84
N VAL A 49 1.99 -6.97 8.99
CA VAL A 49 0.77 -7.53 8.40
C VAL A 49 1.10 -8.79 7.58
N ALA A 50 2.10 -8.74 6.69
CA ALA A 50 2.51 -9.89 5.90
C ALA A 50 2.89 -11.08 6.78
N ARG A 51 3.64 -10.85 7.87
CA ARG A 51 3.98 -11.90 8.84
C ARG A 51 2.78 -12.44 9.60
N MET A 52 1.81 -11.60 9.97
CA MET A 52 0.62 -12.02 10.73
C MET A 52 -0.30 -12.95 9.92
N VAL A 53 -0.30 -12.80 8.60
CA VAL A 53 -1.11 -13.65 7.71
C VAL A 53 -0.29 -14.76 7.05
N ASP A 54 0.99 -14.94 7.48
CA ASP A 54 1.91 -15.91 6.87
C ASP A 54 1.99 -15.77 5.34
N ALA A 55 2.11 -14.52 4.84
CA ALA A 55 2.04 -14.21 3.43
C ALA A 55 3.13 -14.93 2.63
N GLU A 56 2.74 -15.53 1.52
CA GLU A 56 3.63 -16.09 0.50
C GLU A 56 3.57 -15.27 -0.80
N ARG A 57 2.43 -14.60 -1.08
CA ARG A 57 2.24 -13.84 -2.31
C ARG A 57 1.67 -12.45 -2.05
N VAL A 58 2.35 -11.44 -2.60
CA VAL A 58 1.99 -10.01 -2.49
C VAL A 58 1.80 -9.42 -3.88
N PHE A 59 0.83 -8.52 -4.02
CA PHE A 59 0.66 -7.71 -5.22
C PHE A 59 0.59 -6.22 -4.86
N GLU A 60 1.35 -5.38 -5.55
CA GLU A 60 1.36 -3.93 -5.34
C GLU A 60 0.85 -3.17 -6.56
N PHE A 61 -0.15 -2.32 -6.34
CA PHE A 61 -0.58 -1.30 -7.29
C PHE A 61 0.19 0.00 -7.03
N GLY A 62 1.20 0.28 -7.85
CA GLY A 62 2.07 1.44 -7.69
C GLY A 62 3.21 1.17 -6.71
N SER A 63 4.26 0.53 -7.17
CA SER A 63 5.42 0.20 -6.33
C SER A 63 6.48 1.31 -6.27
N GLY A 64 6.42 2.31 -7.18
CA GLY A 64 7.50 3.26 -7.35
C GLY A 64 8.85 2.55 -7.49
N TYR A 65 9.87 3.07 -6.84
CA TYR A 65 11.19 2.44 -6.80
C TYR A 65 11.34 1.30 -5.76
N GLY A 66 10.19 0.71 -5.28
CA GLY A 66 10.16 -0.53 -4.52
C GLY A 66 10.30 -0.41 -3.00
N TYR A 67 10.09 0.77 -2.41
CA TYR A 67 10.26 0.96 -0.96
C TYR A 67 9.32 0.06 -0.13
N SER A 68 8.03 0.01 -0.42
CA SER A 68 7.06 -0.88 0.22
C SER A 68 7.35 -2.36 -0.08
N ALA A 69 7.71 -2.67 -1.33
CA ALA A 69 8.08 -4.03 -1.75
C ALA A 69 9.24 -4.59 -0.94
N TYR A 70 10.24 -3.77 -0.64
CA TYR A 70 11.39 -4.18 0.16
C TYR A 70 10.97 -4.59 1.59
N TRP A 71 10.05 -3.83 2.23
CA TRP A 71 9.49 -4.18 3.53
C TRP A 71 8.71 -5.49 3.49
N PHE A 72 7.95 -5.75 2.42
CA PHE A 72 7.26 -7.02 2.24
C PHE A 72 8.23 -8.18 2.03
N ALA A 73 9.27 -7.99 1.21
CA ALA A 73 10.25 -9.03 0.90
C ALA A 73 10.94 -9.60 2.14
N GLU A 74 11.22 -8.76 3.16
CA GLU A 74 11.74 -9.20 4.45
C GLU A 74 10.77 -10.11 5.25
N ALA A 75 9.50 -10.14 4.90
CA ALA A 75 8.49 -10.97 5.56
C ALA A 75 8.23 -12.29 4.82
N LEU A 76 8.47 -12.32 3.51
CA LEU A 76 8.15 -13.47 2.67
C LEU A 76 9.15 -14.63 2.86
N PRO A 77 8.72 -15.88 2.67
CA PRO A 77 9.61 -17.04 2.63
C PRO A 77 10.45 -17.04 1.35
N GLU A 78 11.53 -17.85 1.30
CA GLU A 78 12.43 -17.95 0.13
C GLU A 78 11.74 -18.32 -1.19
N ASN A 79 10.59 -18.98 -1.13
CA ASN A 79 9.77 -19.33 -2.30
C ASN A 79 8.58 -18.38 -2.50
N GLY A 80 8.53 -17.28 -1.79
CA GLY A 80 7.47 -16.26 -1.91
C GLY A 80 7.54 -15.50 -3.22
N GLU A 81 6.52 -14.70 -3.47
CA GLU A 81 6.43 -13.86 -4.67
C GLU A 81 5.86 -12.47 -4.30
N ILE A 82 6.49 -11.44 -4.81
CA ILE A 82 5.93 -10.09 -4.81
C ILE A 82 5.89 -9.55 -6.23
N VAL A 83 4.70 -9.10 -6.67
CA VAL A 83 4.51 -8.46 -7.98
C VAL A 83 4.50 -6.95 -7.77
N LEU A 84 5.52 -6.29 -8.30
CA LEU A 84 5.67 -4.84 -8.33
C LEU A 84 5.09 -4.32 -9.64
N THR A 85 4.19 -3.35 -9.57
CA THR A 85 3.65 -2.70 -10.77
C THR A 85 3.97 -1.22 -10.76
N GLU A 86 4.58 -0.72 -11.83
CA GLU A 86 4.91 0.70 -11.96
C GLU A 86 4.86 1.13 -13.44
N HIS A 87 4.35 2.33 -13.68
CA HIS A 87 4.25 2.85 -15.05
C HIS A 87 5.53 3.57 -15.50
N ASP A 88 6.36 4.02 -14.56
CA ASP A 88 7.67 4.59 -14.82
C ASP A 88 8.73 3.47 -14.82
N GLU A 89 9.29 3.20 -15.99
CA GLU A 89 10.28 2.14 -16.17
C GLU A 89 11.61 2.44 -15.43
N ASP A 90 11.96 3.71 -15.25
CA ASP A 90 13.17 4.10 -14.53
C ASP A 90 13.02 3.81 -13.03
N GLU A 91 11.84 4.07 -12.45
CA GLU A 91 11.52 3.72 -11.06
C GLU A 91 11.50 2.21 -10.86
N LEU A 92 10.91 1.47 -11.80
CA LEU A 92 10.88 0.00 -11.74
C LEU A 92 12.28 -0.63 -11.84
N GLU A 93 13.19 -0.03 -12.61
CA GLU A 93 14.59 -0.48 -12.67
C GLU A 93 15.33 -0.18 -11.35
N MET A 94 15.07 0.97 -10.73
CA MET A 94 15.60 1.26 -9.39
C MET A 94 15.10 0.24 -8.36
N ALA A 95 13.80 -0.12 -8.42
CA ALA A 95 13.23 -1.17 -7.57
C ALA A 95 14.01 -2.49 -7.73
N ARG A 96 14.32 -2.88 -8.98
CA ARG A 96 15.12 -4.07 -9.28
C ARG A 96 16.51 -4.00 -8.64
N GLU A 97 17.19 -2.86 -8.77
CA GLU A 97 18.53 -2.68 -8.19
C GLU A 97 18.50 -2.80 -6.64
N TYR A 98 17.53 -2.20 -5.97
CA TYR A 98 17.38 -2.31 -4.53
C TYR A 98 17.04 -3.74 -4.09
N MET A 99 16.11 -4.41 -4.76
CA MET A 99 15.73 -5.78 -4.45
C MET A 99 16.90 -6.76 -4.67
N ASP A 100 17.70 -6.60 -5.74
CA ASP A 100 18.90 -7.41 -5.99
C ASP A 100 19.94 -7.20 -4.87
N ARG A 101 20.23 -5.97 -4.50
CA ARG A 101 21.16 -5.63 -3.41
C ARG A 101 20.73 -6.18 -2.07
N GLY A 102 19.40 -6.20 -1.80
CA GLY A 102 18.82 -6.82 -0.61
C GLY A 102 18.79 -8.35 -0.64
N GLY A 103 19.08 -8.96 -1.80
CA GLY A 103 19.00 -10.41 -1.98
C GLY A 103 17.58 -10.92 -2.23
N PHE A 104 16.65 -10.06 -2.62
CA PHE A 104 15.23 -10.35 -2.80
C PHE A 104 14.79 -10.44 -4.27
N ASP A 105 15.69 -10.24 -5.25
CA ASP A 105 15.32 -10.29 -6.69
C ASP A 105 14.63 -11.60 -7.07
N GLY A 106 15.00 -12.71 -6.42
CA GLY A 106 14.35 -14.01 -6.63
C GLY A 106 12.85 -14.05 -6.28
N LEU A 107 12.40 -13.17 -5.40
CA LEU A 107 10.99 -13.04 -4.98
C LEU A 107 10.19 -12.11 -5.90
N ALA A 108 10.86 -11.17 -6.57
CA ALA A 108 10.23 -10.06 -7.27
C ALA A 108 9.80 -10.42 -8.71
N ARG A 109 8.64 -9.88 -9.10
CA ARG A 109 8.17 -9.83 -10.50
C ARG A 109 7.88 -8.37 -10.82
N TYR A 110 8.49 -7.86 -11.88
CA TYR A 110 8.44 -6.46 -12.25
C TYR A 110 7.55 -6.27 -13.47
N GLU A 111 6.44 -5.59 -13.30
CA GLU A 111 5.41 -5.35 -14.31
C GLU A 111 5.36 -3.87 -14.67
N ALA A 112 5.94 -3.51 -15.82
CA ALA A 112 5.86 -2.15 -16.35
C ALA A 112 4.48 -1.86 -16.94
N GLY A 113 3.91 -0.70 -16.62
CA GLY A 113 2.65 -0.20 -17.17
C GLY A 113 1.51 -0.09 -16.17
N ASP A 114 0.27 -0.22 -16.65
CA ASP A 114 -0.92 -0.07 -15.82
C ASP A 114 -1.10 -1.29 -14.89
N ALA A 115 -1.19 -1.04 -13.59
CA ALA A 115 -1.36 -2.07 -12.57
C ALA A 115 -2.67 -2.86 -12.73
N LEU A 116 -3.74 -2.23 -13.23
CA LEU A 116 -5.01 -2.91 -13.52
C LEU A 116 -4.90 -3.85 -14.71
N ASP A 117 -4.12 -3.50 -15.72
CA ASP A 117 -3.81 -4.43 -16.82
C ASP A 117 -2.88 -5.56 -16.34
N ALA A 118 -1.98 -5.26 -15.41
CA ALA A 118 -1.05 -6.24 -14.84
C ALA A 118 -1.81 -7.32 -14.03
N ILE A 119 -2.70 -6.92 -13.12
CA ILE A 119 -3.43 -7.86 -12.26
C ILE A 119 -4.28 -8.85 -13.04
N GLU A 120 -4.75 -8.51 -14.24
CA GLU A 120 -5.50 -9.43 -15.10
C GLU A 120 -4.68 -10.64 -15.57
N ARG A 121 -3.33 -10.53 -15.59
CA ARG A 121 -2.42 -11.61 -15.96
C ARG A 121 -2.15 -12.63 -14.85
N TYR A 122 -2.63 -12.35 -13.63
CA TYR A 122 -2.41 -13.17 -12.44
C TYR A 122 -3.72 -13.73 -11.91
N ASP A 123 -3.78 -15.04 -11.74
CA ASP A 123 -4.97 -15.71 -11.21
C ASP A 123 -5.14 -15.58 -9.69
N GLY A 124 -4.08 -15.15 -8.98
CA GLY A 124 -4.05 -15.18 -7.50
C GLY A 124 -3.80 -16.61 -6.96
N PRO A 125 -4.08 -16.94 -5.70
CA PRO A 125 -4.44 -15.97 -4.67
C PRO A 125 -3.26 -15.06 -4.27
N PHE A 126 -3.58 -13.90 -3.71
CA PHE A 126 -2.61 -12.99 -3.06
C PHE A 126 -2.98 -12.85 -1.59
N ASP A 127 -2.03 -13.14 -0.70
CA ASP A 127 -2.24 -13.06 0.74
C ASP A 127 -2.29 -11.61 1.21
N VAL A 128 -1.51 -10.74 0.56
CA VAL A 128 -1.54 -9.29 0.78
C VAL A 128 -1.59 -8.56 -0.56
N VAL A 129 -2.46 -7.55 -0.64
CA VAL A 129 -2.49 -6.59 -1.75
C VAL A 129 -2.27 -5.19 -1.19
N LEU A 130 -1.33 -4.43 -1.76
CA LEU A 130 -1.17 -3.00 -1.49
C LEU A 130 -1.76 -2.18 -2.64
N ILE A 131 -2.60 -1.19 -2.31
CA ILE A 131 -3.15 -0.23 -3.26
C ILE A 131 -2.57 1.14 -2.94
N ASP A 132 -1.62 1.61 -3.77
CA ASP A 132 -0.96 2.91 -3.62
C ASP A 132 -0.66 3.58 -4.98
N HIS A 133 -1.58 3.52 -5.90
CA HIS A 133 -1.48 4.17 -7.21
C HIS A 133 -2.38 5.42 -7.31
N GLN A 134 -2.99 5.70 -8.46
CA GLN A 134 -3.87 6.86 -8.65
C GLN A 134 -5.15 6.73 -7.82
N LYS A 135 -5.36 7.67 -6.87
CA LYS A 135 -6.40 7.60 -5.85
C LYS A 135 -7.84 7.49 -6.40
N HIS A 136 -8.09 8.04 -7.60
CA HIS A 136 -9.39 7.93 -8.25
C HIS A 136 -9.71 6.53 -8.81
N ARG A 137 -8.73 5.59 -8.81
CA ARG A 137 -8.87 4.21 -9.30
C ARG A 137 -8.83 3.15 -8.19
N TYR A 138 -8.79 3.55 -6.93
CA TYR A 138 -8.70 2.61 -5.79
C TYR A 138 -9.86 1.63 -5.75
N ARG A 139 -11.07 2.10 -6.09
CA ARG A 139 -12.24 1.23 -6.18
C ARG A 139 -12.06 0.17 -7.28
N GLU A 140 -11.55 0.54 -8.45
CA GLU A 140 -11.28 -0.39 -9.56
C GLU A 140 -10.25 -1.45 -9.15
N ALA A 141 -9.18 -1.04 -8.43
CA ALA A 141 -8.16 -1.97 -7.92
C ALA A 141 -8.76 -2.98 -6.92
N PHE A 142 -9.59 -2.51 -5.99
CA PHE A 142 -10.27 -3.40 -5.05
C PHE A 142 -11.17 -4.40 -5.77
N ASP A 143 -11.99 -3.94 -6.71
CA ASP A 143 -12.87 -4.82 -7.50
C ASP A 143 -12.06 -5.86 -8.30
N ALA A 144 -10.88 -5.51 -8.81
CA ALA A 144 -10.01 -6.41 -9.56
C ALA A 144 -9.35 -7.50 -8.71
N VAL A 145 -9.14 -7.23 -7.41
CA VAL A 145 -8.49 -8.20 -6.49
C VAL A 145 -9.45 -8.92 -5.57
N HIS A 146 -10.71 -8.50 -5.50
CA HIS A 146 -11.70 -9.03 -4.55
C HIS A 146 -11.71 -10.57 -4.51
N GLU A 147 -11.83 -11.22 -5.66
CA GLU A 147 -11.84 -12.69 -5.76
C GLU A 147 -10.42 -13.32 -5.71
N LYS A 148 -9.37 -12.51 -5.76
CA LYS A 148 -7.97 -12.97 -5.78
C LYS A 148 -7.30 -12.92 -4.40
N VAL A 149 -7.94 -12.33 -3.41
CA VAL A 149 -7.51 -12.35 -2.00
C VAL A 149 -8.26 -13.49 -1.32
N PRO A 150 -7.60 -14.48 -0.73
CA PRO A 150 -8.27 -15.61 -0.07
C PRO A 150 -8.84 -15.21 1.30
N PRO A 151 -9.76 -15.98 1.89
CA PRO A 151 -10.08 -15.82 3.31
C PRO A 151 -8.81 -15.87 4.17
N GLY A 152 -8.65 -14.90 5.05
CA GLY A 152 -7.41 -14.70 5.81
C GLY A 152 -6.42 -13.74 5.17
N GLY A 153 -6.60 -13.38 3.91
CA GLY A 153 -5.78 -12.37 3.22
C GLY A 153 -6.18 -10.94 3.55
N VAL A 154 -5.36 -10.00 3.14
CA VAL A 154 -5.48 -8.57 3.50
C VAL A 154 -5.31 -7.67 2.28
N VAL A 155 -6.18 -6.69 2.15
CA VAL A 155 -5.99 -5.53 1.26
C VAL A 155 -5.60 -4.33 2.12
N VAL A 156 -4.46 -3.70 1.81
CA VAL A 156 -4.02 -2.44 2.41
C VAL A 156 -4.11 -1.34 1.37
N ALA A 157 -4.71 -0.20 1.72
CA ALA A 157 -4.69 0.99 0.87
C ALA A 157 -4.02 2.14 1.62
N ASP A 158 -2.99 2.73 1.00
CA ASP A 158 -2.35 3.93 1.54
C ASP A 158 -3.15 5.19 1.23
N ASN A 159 -2.82 6.31 1.89
CA ASN A 159 -3.46 7.61 1.74
C ASN A 159 -5.00 7.60 1.99
N ALA A 160 -5.47 6.68 2.82
CA ALA A 160 -6.90 6.51 3.08
C ALA A 160 -7.55 7.66 3.87
N VAL A 161 -6.75 8.50 4.54
CA VAL A 161 -7.24 9.64 5.34
C VAL A 161 -6.78 10.97 4.75
N LYS A 162 -5.52 11.04 4.31
CA LYS A 162 -4.87 12.26 3.90
C LYS A 162 -3.88 11.99 2.78
N ALA A 163 -3.76 12.92 1.88
CA ALA A 163 -2.68 13.10 0.93
C ALA A 163 -2.78 14.56 0.44
N GLY A 164 -1.75 15.08 -0.19
CA GLY A 164 -1.76 16.47 -0.65
C GLY A 164 -2.96 16.85 -1.53
N VAL A 165 -3.53 15.86 -2.24
CA VAL A 165 -4.68 16.03 -3.14
C VAL A 165 -6.03 15.70 -2.50
N ILE A 166 -6.06 15.09 -1.31
CA ILE A 166 -7.29 14.65 -0.63
C ILE A 166 -7.87 15.79 0.22
N GLN A 167 -9.17 16.04 0.05
CA GLN A 167 -9.94 17.00 0.83
C GLN A 167 -10.53 16.27 2.06
N THR A 168 -9.72 16.07 3.10
CA THR A 168 -10.04 15.20 4.25
C THR A 168 -11.39 15.49 4.90
N GLU A 169 -11.74 16.77 5.13
CA GLU A 169 -13.04 17.15 5.71
C GLU A 169 -14.21 16.73 4.82
N LYS A 170 -14.05 16.84 3.49
CA LYS A 170 -15.09 16.42 2.55
C LYS A 170 -15.17 14.90 2.43
N LEU A 171 -14.02 14.22 2.53
CA LEU A 171 -13.98 12.76 2.61
C LEU A 171 -14.77 12.28 3.83
N LEU A 172 -14.54 12.87 5.00
CA LEU A 172 -15.27 12.53 6.22
C LEU A 172 -16.78 12.79 6.04
N THR A 173 -17.18 13.94 5.49
CA THR A 173 -18.59 14.27 5.20
C THR A 173 -19.27 13.18 4.34
N ILE A 174 -18.56 12.68 3.30
CA ILE A 174 -19.08 11.59 2.45
C ILE A 174 -19.28 10.30 3.27
N LEU A 175 -18.28 9.95 4.09
CA LEU A 175 -18.31 8.71 4.88
C LEU A 175 -19.38 8.74 5.98
N GLU A 176 -19.74 9.91 6.48
CA GLU A 176 -20.86 10.17 7.40
C GLU A 176 -22.24 10.12 6.70
N GLY A 177 -22.25 10.13 5.37
CA GLY A 177 -23.49 10.05 4.57
C GLY A 177 -24.10 11.41 4.22
N ASP A 178 -23.34 12.49 4.44
CA ASP A 178 -23.78 13.86 4.16
C ASP A 178 -23.29 14.33 2.77
N ASP A 179 -23.86 15.44 2.28
CA ASP A 179 -23.48 16.02 1.00
C ASP A 179 -22.22 16.91 1.17
N PRO A 180 -21.05 16.53 0.61
CA PRO A 180 -19.82 17.31 0.70
C PRO A 180 -19.77 18.51 -0.25
N GLY A 181 -20.79 18.68 -1.10
CA GLY A 181 -20.78 19.60 -2.24
C GLY A 181 -19.79 19.16 -3.32
N ASP A 182 -19.11 20.12 -3.97
CA ASP A 182 -18.13 19.82 -5.01
C ASP A 182 -16.84 19.22 -4.42
N VAL A 183 -16.43 18.05 -4.91
CA VAL A 183 -15.20 17.34 -4.51
C VAL A 183 -14.36 16.96 -5.72
N ASN A 184 -13.03 16.91 -5.56
CA ASN A 184 -12.15 16.44 -6.62
C ASN A 184 -12.23 14.91 -6.81
N GLY A 185 -11.76 14.43 -7.97
CA GLY A 185 -11.81 13.01 -8.33
C GLY A 185 -11.00 12.11 -7.39
N HIS A 186 -9.89 12.59 -6.83
CA HIS A 186 -9.07 11.82 -5.89
C HIS A 186 -9.81 11.57 -4.58
N THR A 187 -10.41 12.61 -4.00
CA THR A 187 -11.23 12.49 -2.78
C THR A 187 -12.43 11.58 -3.01
N ARG A 188 -13.10 11.69 -4.17
CA ARG A 188 -14.22 10.82 -4.53
C ARG A 188 -13.78 9.36 -4.63
N GLY A 189 -12.65 9.08 -5.31
CA GLY A 189 -12.14 7.73 -5.48
C GLY A 189 -11.78 7.05 -4.15
N ILE A 190 -11.16 7.77 -3.22
CA ILE A 190 -10.92 7.24 -1.86
C ILE A 190 -12.24 6.99 -1.12
N ALA A 191 -13.22 7.91 -1.22
CA ALA A 191 -14.52 7.70 -0.61
C ALA A 191 -15.24 6.46 -1.15
N ASP A 192 -15.26 6.30 -2.47
CA ASP A 192 -15.89 5.17 -3.16
C ASP A 192 -15.21 3.83 -2.76
N TYR A 193 -13.89 3.83 -2.61
CA TYR A 193 -13.13 2.68 -2.10
C TYR A 193 -13.48 2.36 -0.65
N LEU A 194 -13.39 3.35 0.26
CA LEU A 194 -13.66 3.15 1.69
C LEU A 194 -15.10 2.72 1.96
N GLN A 195 -16.07 3.23 1.20
CA GLN A 195 -17.46 2.77 1.27
C GLN A 195 -17.57 1.32 0.79
N ALA A 196 -16.88 0.97 -0.31
CA ALA A 196 -16.91 -0.39 -0.85
C ALA A 196 -16.40 -1.41 0.16
N VAL A 197 -15.19 -1.20 0.71
CA VAL A 197 -14.59 -2.16 1.65
C VAL A 197 -15.32 -2.20 3.00
N ARG A 198 -15.97 -1.10 3.41
CA ARG A 198 -16.78 -1.05 4.64
C ARG A 198 -18.10 -1.82 4.49
N ASP A 199 -18.72 -1.71 3.32
CA ASP A 199 -20.04 -2.28 3.06
C ASP A 199 -19.95 -3.73 2.51
N ASP A 200 -18.74 -4.22 2.22
CA ASP A 200 -18.49 -5.57 1.75
C ASP A 200 -18.62 -6.58 2.89
N PRO A 201 -19.50 -7.59 2.77
CA PRO A 201 -19.74 -8.57 3.84
C PRO A 201 -18.57 -9.54 4.07
N ASP A 202 -17.67 -9.68 3.09
CA ASP A 202 -16.54 -10.61 3.16
C ASP A 202 -15.30 -9.95 3.79
N PHE A 203 -15.33 -8.63 4.03
CA PHE A 203 -14.18 -7.89 4.58
C PHE A 203 -14.52 -7.17 5.89
N GLU A 204 -13.56 -7.19 6.81
CA GLU A 204 -13.53 -6.32 7.99
C GLU A 204 -12.43 -5.26 7.81
N THR A 205 -12.81 -3.98 7.86
CA THR A 205 -11.90 -2.88 7.58
C THR A 205 -11.67 -2.00 8.81
N VAL A 206 -10.41 -1.68 9.06
CA VAL A 206 -9.99 -0.66 10.03
C VAL A 206 -9.09 0.37 9.34
N VAL A 207 -9.11 1.60 9.84
CA VAL A 207 -8.19 2.65 9.39
C VAL A 207 -7.18 2.93 10.50
N LEU A 208 -5.89 2.82 10.18
CA LEU A 208 -4.78 3.14 11.07
C LEU A 208 -4.24 4.53 10.70
N PRO A 209 -4.09 5.45 11.68
CA PRO A 209 -3.64 6.82 11.40
C PRO A 209 -2.10 6.89 11.32
N LEU A 210 -1.47 5.99 10.57
CA LEU A 210 -0.03 5.95 10.31
C LEU A 210 0.26 6.57 8.94
N GLY A 211 1.36 7.30 8.80
CA GLY A 211 1.69 8.01 7.57
C GLY A 211 0.56 8.98 7.16
N GLU A 212 0.03 8.80 5.98
CA GLU A 212 -1.13 9.52 5.44
C GLU A 212 -2.48 8.78 5.71
N GLY A 213 -2.45 7.75 6.57
CA GLY A 213 -3.56 6.88 6.95
C GLY A 213 -3.68 5.66 6.04
N ILE A 214 -3.59 4.47 6.61
CA ILE A 214 -3.77 3.22 5.88
C ILE A 214 -5.10 2.57 6.23
N ALA A 215 -5.85 2.13 5.22
CA ALA A 215 -7.00 1.26 5.41
C ALA A 215 -6.53 -0.19 5.30
N VAL A 216 -6.84 -1.00 6.30
CA VAL A 216 -6.50 -2.43 6.35
C VAL A 216 -7.80 -3.22 6.35
N SER A 217 -8.02 -3.98 5.29
CA SER A 217 -9.24 -4.75 5.05
C SER A 217 -8.89 -6.24 5.05
N TYR A 218 -9.32 -6.95 6.09
CA TYR A 218 -9.09 -8.38 6.28
C TYR A 218 -10.25 -9.18 5.69
N ARG A 219 -9.97 -10.17 4.83
CA ARG A 219 -11.00 -11.05 4.25
C ARG A 219 -11.39 -12.15 5.24
N THR A 220 -12.65 -12.15 5.66
CA THR A 220 -13.20 -13.06 6.68
C THR A 220 -13.81 -14.34 6.09
N ALA A 221 -14.29 -14.30 4.83
CA ALA A 221 -15.01 -15.40 4.16
C ALA A 221 -14.68 -15.50 2.67
#